data_2afbc9e388aad06b4ae653bf43bb3b4a
#
_entry.id   2afbc9e388aad06b4ae653bf43bb3b4a
#
_cell.length_a   1.000
_cell.length_b   1.000
_cell.length_c   1.000
_cell.angle_alpha   90.00
_cell.angle_beta   90.00
_cell.angle_gamma   90.00
#
_symmetry.space_group_name_H-M   'P 1'
#
loop_
_entity.id
_entity.type
_entity.pdbx_description
1 polymer ?
#
loop_
_entity_poly.entity_id
_entity_poly.type
_entity_poly.pdbx_seq_one_letter_code
_entity_poly.pdbx_strand_id
1 'polypeptide(L)'
;IWDQENKEYIDFAGGIAVNALGHAHPVAVNALTEQAKKLWHVGNGYTNEPVLRLAKQLTENTFADKVFFCNSGAEANEAALKLARKVG
;
A
#
# COMPACT_ATOMS: atom_id res chain seq x y z
N ILE A 1 -17.05 14.19 -1.43
CA ILE A 1 -16.32 15.17 -0.62
C ILE A 1 -17.13 16.47 -0.54
N TRP A 2 -16.87 17.26 0.49
CA TRP A 2 -17.56 18.52 0.73
C TRP A 2 -16.54 19.64 0.88
N ASP A 3 -16.88 20.83 0.39
CA ASP A 3 -16.07 22.02 0.61
C ASP A 3 -16.42 22.71 1.95
N GLN A 4 -15.79 23.85 2.21
CA GLN A 4 -16.02 24.63 3.43
C GLN A 4 -17.43 25.22 3.56
N GLU A 5 -18.16 25.31 2.45
CA GLU A 5 -19.55 25.76 2.39
C GLU A 5 -20.54 24.58 2.47
N ASN A 6 -20.06 23.37 2.74
CA ASN A 6 -20.81 22.11 2.77
C ASN A 6 -21.44 21.73 1.42
N LYS A 7 -20.91 22.22 0.31
CA LYS A 7 -21.32 21.78 -1.01
C LYS A 7 -20.70 20.43 -1.32
N GLU A 8 -21.52 19.49 -1.81
CA GLU A 8 -21.12 18.13 -2.13
C GLU A 8 -20.56 18.03 -3.55
N TYR A 9 -19.49 17.25 -3.68
CA TYR A 9 -18.85 16.90 -4.95
C TYR A 9 -18.59 15.40 -5.04
N ILE A 10 -18.76 14.86 -6.23
CA ILE A 10 -18.36 13.48 -6.50
C ILE A 10 -16.84 13.46 -6.73
N ASP A 11 -16.14 12.61 -5.97
CA ASP A 11 -14.69 12.47 -6.10
C ASP A 11 -14.30 11.37 -7.09
N PHE A 12 -14.04 11.75 -8.33
CA PHE A 12 -13.49 10.85 -9.35
C PHE A 12 -11.95 10.80 -9.36
N ALA A 13 -11.29 11.67 -8.62
CA ALA A 13 -9.83 11.69 -8.56
C ALA A 13 -9.29 10.66 -7.57
N GLY A 14 -10.01 10.41 -6.47
CA GLY A 14 -9.66 9.42 -5.46
C GLY A 14 -8.25 9.54 -4.89
N GLY A 15 -7.71 10.78 -4.78
CA GLY A 15 -6.33 11.00 -4.36
C GLY A 15 -5.31 10.45 -5.38
N ILE A 16 -5.57 10.64 -6.67
CA ILE A 16 -4.81 10.06 -7.80
C ILE A 16 -4.89 8.52 -7.77
N ALA A 17 -6.14 8.03 -7.76
CA ALA A 17 -6.50 6.60 -7.75
C ALA A 17 -6.01 5.80 -6.53
N VAL A 18 -5.73 6.46 -5.41
CA VAL A 18 -5.31 5.80 -4.16
C VAL A 18 -6.49 5.23 -3.40
N ASN A 19 -7.61 5.96 -3.36
CA ASN A 19 -8.80 5.60 -2.58
C ASN A 19 -9.76 4.67 -3.35
N ALA A 20 -9.27 3.54 -3.82
CA ALA A 20 -10.06 2.59 -4.61
C ALA A 20 -11.30 2.07 -3.86
N LEU A 21 -11.29 2.03 -2.55
CA LEU A 21 -12.41 1.62 -1.70
C LEU A 21 -13.28 2.81 -1.24
N GLY A 22 -12.95 4.02 -1.66
CA GLY A 22 -13.55 5.24 -1.14
C GLY A 22 -12.88 5.76 0.14
N HIS A 23 -13.39 6.90 0.63
CA HIS A 23 -12.86 7.52 1.84
C HIS A 23 -13.36 6.78 3.09
N ALA A 24 -12.45 6.53 4.04
CA ALA A 24 -12.74 5.92 5.34
C ALA A 24 -13.54 4.61 5.26
N HIS A 25 -13.18 3.73 4.33
CA HIS A 25 -13.84 2.42 4.23
C HIS A 25 -13.73 1.65 5.57
N PRO A 26 -14.85 1.15 6.13
CA PRO A 26 -14.85 0.60 7.49
C PRO A 26 -13.86 -0.55 7.71
N VAL A 27 -13.66 -1.41 6.72
CA VAL A 27 -12.69 -2.50 6.80
C VAL A 27 -11.26 -1.97 6.91
N ALA A 28 -10.90 -0.95 6.10
CA ALA A 28 -9.57 -0.34 6.14
C ALA A 28 -9.34 0.43 7.46
N VAL A 29 -10.33 1.19 7.93
CA VAL A 29 -10.27 1.90 9.21
C VAL A 29 -10.09 0.92 10.37
N ASN A 30 -10.85 -0.16 10.40
CA ASN A 30 -10.73 -1.18 11.44
C ASN A 30 -9.35 -1.84 11.43
N ALA A 31 -8.86 -2.25 10.26
CA ALA A 31 -7.53 -2.86 10.13
C ALA A 31 -6.41 -1.92 10.62
N LEU A 32 -6.47 -0.64 10.26
CA LEU A 32 -5.54 0.38 10.72
C LEU A 32 -5.59 0.55 12.24
N THR A 33 -6.80 0.65 12.81
CA THR A 33 -7.01 0.83 14.25
C THR A 33 -6.48 -0.37 15.04
N GLU A 34 -6.74 -1.58 14.60
CA GLU A 34 -6.25 -2.78 15.27
C GLU A 34 -4.72 -2.93 15.14
N GLN A 35 -4.16 -2.61 14.00
CA GLN A 35 -2.69 -2.63 13.83
C GLN A 35 -2.00 -1.55 14.66
N ALA A 36 -2.61 -0.37 14.78
CA ALA A 36 -2.06 0.74 15.57
C ALA A 36 -1.89 0.41 17.05
N LYS A 37 -2.68 -0.52 17.58
CA LYS A 37 -2.57 -1.02 18.96
C LYS A 37 -1.46 -2.05 19.16
N LYS A 38 -0.88 -2.59 18.08
CA LYS A 38 0.08 -3.69 18.13
C LYS A 38 1.50 -3.24 17.81
N LEU A 39 1.71 -2.75 16.60
CA LEU A 39 3.04 -2.46 16.09
C LEU A 39 2.97 -1.40 14.99
N TRP A 40 3.76 -0.34 15.10
CA TRP A 40 3.79 0.75 14.13
C TRP A 40 4.90 0.59 13.10
N HIS A 41 6.11 0.31 13.57
CA HIS A 41 7.28 0.19 12.70
C HIS A 41 8.33 -0.72 13.29
N VAL A 42 8.97 -1.50 12.42
CA VAL A 42 10.22 -2.20 12.68
C VAL A 42 11.14 -2.01 11.49
N GLY A 43 12.43 -1.87 11.73
CA GLY A 43 13.41 -1.80 10.65
C GLY A 43 13.55 -3.13 9.90
N ASN A 44 14.25 -3.10 8.76
CA ASN A 44 14.45 -4.29 7.91
C ASN A 44 15.26 -5.43 8.54
N GLY A 45 15.80 -5.23 9.74
CA GLY A 45 16.39 -6.30 10.54
C GLY A 45 15.37 -7.24 11.17
N TYR A 46 14.11 -6.90 11.12
CA TYR A 46 12.98 -7.65 11.65
C TYR A 46 11.90 -7.81 10.59
N THR A 47 10.92 -8.66 10.87
CA THR A 47 9.72 -8.80 10.05
C THR A 47 8.46 -8.57 10.87
N ASN A 48 7.33 -8.43 10.20
CA ASN A 48 6.03 -8.29 10.83
C ASN A 48 4.95 -9.03 10.04
N GLU A 49 3.89 -9.38 10.72
CA GLU A 49 2.82 -10.21 10.14
C GLU A 49 2.10 -9.55 8.95
N PRO A 50 1.74 -8.26 8.96
CA PRO A 50 1.10 -7.63 7.81
C PRO A 50 1.92 -7.70 6.52
N VAL A 51 3.22 -7.48 6.60
CA VAL A 51 4.14 -7.57 5.44
C VAL A 51 4.17 -8.98 4.87
N LEU A 52 4.31 -10.00 5.74
CA LEU A 52 4.34 -11.39 5.30
C LEU A 52 3.02 -11.84 4.67
N ARG A 53 1.89 -11.43 5.24
CA ARG A 53 0.56 -11.71 4.67
C ARG A 53 0.39 -11.08 3.30
N LEU A 54 0.77 -9.80 3.14
CA LEU A 54 0.65 -9.11 1.86
C LEU A 54 1.57 -9.74 0.81
N ALA A 55 2.83 -10.05 1.17
CA ALA A 55 3.75 -10.73 0.27
C ALA A 55 3.18 -12.07 -0.22
N LYS A 56 2.64 -12.87 0.69
CA LYS A 56 1.99 -14.14 0.36
C LYS A 56 0.82 -13.95 -0.60
N GLN A 57 -0.09 -13.00 -0.32
CA GLN A 57 -1.23 -12.73 -1.21
C GLN A 57 -0.77 -12.28 -2.60
N LEU A 58 0.26 -11.47 -2.71
CA LEU A 58 0.78 -11.03 -3.99
C LEU A 58 1.40 -12.18 -4.79
N THR A 59 2.18 -13.04 -4.15
CA THR A 59 2.79 -14.20 -4.84
C THR A 59 1.78 -15.28 -5.21
N GLU A 60 0.73 -15.47 -4.43
CA GLU A 60 -0.32 -16.45 -4.73
C GLU A 60 -1.31 -15.99 -5.82
N ASN A 61 -1.45 -14.67 -6.04
CA ASN A 61 -2.44 -14.11 -6.97
C ASN A 61 -1.82 -13.41 -8.19
N THR A 62 -0.50 -13.45 -8.36
CA THR A 62 0.22 -12.86 -9.49
C THR A 62 1.26 -13.84 -10.04
N PHE A 63 1.95 -13.44 -11.09
CA PHE A 63 3.08 -14.21 -11.64
C PHE A 63 4.36 -14.14 -10.80
N ALA A 64 4.39 -13.28 -9.77
CA ALA A 64 5.59 -13.00 -9.01
C ALA A 64 5.92 -14.09 -7.99
N ASP A 65 7.16 -14.52 -7.92
CA ASP A 65 7.66 -15.44 -6.89
C ASP A 65 8.16 -14.72 -5.63
N LYS A 66 8.47 -13.43 -5.76
CA LYS A 66 9.03 -12.60 -4.69
C LYS A 66 8.47 -11.20 -4.74
N VAL A 67 8.49 -10.53 -3.59
CA VAL A 67 8.03 -9.15 -3.43
C VAL A 67 9.12 -8.34 -2.75
N PHE A 68 9.34 -7.13 -3.26
CA PHE A 68 10.18 -6.11 -2.64
C PHE A 68 9.33 -4.91 -2.28
N PHE A 69 9.29 -4.58 -0.99
CA PHE A 69 8.55 -3.42 -0.49
C PHE A 69 9.48 -2.22 -0.35
N CYS A 70 8.97 -1.05 -0.73
CA CYS A 70 9.67 0.23 -0.64
C CYS A 70 8.68 1.35 -0.27
N ASN A 71 9.16 2.58 -0.11
CA ASN A 71 8.35 3.66 0.45
C ASN A 71 7.59 4.48 -0.61
N SER A 72 7.96 4.35 -1.88
CA SER A 72 7.36 5.16 -2.94
C SER A 72 7.40 4.48 -4.31
N GLY A 73 6.57 4.96 -5.23
CA GLY A 73 6.62 4.51 -6.62
C GLY A 73 7.95 4.83 -7.32
N ALA A 74 8.60 5.92 -6.94
CA ALA A 74 9.94 6.26 -7.46
C ALA A 74 10.97 5.20 -7.06
N GLU A 75 11.01 4.79 -5.81
CA GLU A 75 11.89 3.71 -5.32
C GLU A 75 11.57 2.37 -5.99
N ALA A 76 10.29 2.06 -6.21
CA ALA A 76 9.88 0.85 -6.90
C ALA A 76 10.38 0.83 -8.35
N ASN A 77 10.24 1.93 -9.07
CA ASN A 77 10.76 2.07 -10.44
C ASN A 77 12.29 2.00 -10.50
N GLU A 78 12.99 2.65 -9.58
CA GLU A 78 14.44 2.57 -9.44
C GLU A 78 14.89 1.11 -9.21
N ALA A 79 14.24 0.39 -8.31
CA ALA A 79 14.54 -1.01 -8.06
C ALA A 79 14.29 -1.87 -9.30
N ALA A 80 13.19 -1.66 -10.01
CA ALA A 80 12.86 -2.39 -11.23
C ALA A 80 13.91 -2.15 -12.35
N LEU A 81 14.30 -0.90 -12.57
CA LEU A 81 15.33 -0.55 -13.57
C LEU A 81 16.69 -1.16 -13.22
N LYS A 82 17.09 -1.12 -11.96
CA LYS A 82 18.34 -1.73 -11.50
C LYS A 82 18.31 -3.25 -11.62
N LEU A 83 17.18 -3.86 -11.30
CA LEU A 83 16.99 -5.30 -11.45
C LEU A 83 17.08 -5.72 -12.92
N ALA A 84 16.36 -5.02 -13.81
CA ALA A 84 16.40 -5.28 -15.23
C ALA A 84 17.83 -5.19 -15.82
N ARG A 85 18.59 -4.18 -15.42
CA ARG A 85 20.00 -4.02 -15.83
C ARG A 85 20.94 -5.10 -15.27
N LYS A 86 20.60 -5.67 -14.13
CA LYS A 86 21.43 -6.71 -13.51
C LYS A 86 21.18 -8.10 -14.12
N VAL A 87 19.99 -8.35 -14.60
CA VAL A 87 19.55 -9.66 -15.11
C VAL A 87 19.65 -9.74 -16.62
N GLY A 88 19.43 -8.64 -17.33
CA GLY A 88 19.59 -8.50 -18.77
C GLY A 88 20.99 -8.02 -19.15
#